data_16dfbce5d6556af4101e5accd7f305ef
#
_entry.id   16dfbce5d6556af4101e5accd7f305ef
#
_cell.length_a   1.000
_cell.length_b   1.000
_cell.length_c   1.000
_cell.angle_alpha   90.00
_cell.angle_beta   90.00
_cell.angle_gamma   90.00
#
_symmetry.space_group_name_H-M   'P 1'
#
loop_
_entity.id
_entity.type
_entity.pdbx_description
1 polymer ?
#
loop_
_entity_poly.entity_id
_entity_poly.type
_entity_poly.pdbx_seq_one_letter_code
_entity_poly.pdbx_strand_id
1 'polypeptide(L)'
;MDKKQVASQSKQGMFADKAGKPLPLAMQYDYTNFYFGSGNDPFDMLGPFDEWWKDAEPAGYYLYGLPMQGEPGTRVDVRNTKTGKVHRDLLNFASYNYLGLSYRPEVKEAITEAARVYGNGASGSPILSGSMEIHMELADRLAQFKNKEAVLLFPTGYSVNVGVIAGLMRSGDLIVADQYAHASLVDGMILSKANSRFFRHNKVDDLERKLKKFSGKKLVLVEGVYSMDGDVAVLPDIVDVCKRYDARILIDEAHSTFIYGENGRGVAEHFGLEDDIDLHVGTFSKSLGGQGGFLAGSQQLINYLRGFSRSRFFSCGLSPVVTAGILKALELFEEEPELRKGLWSNVDFMQKTLREAGVPVGQSESQVVPILIQDDARIFEVGEDLLNQGIYLNPVQYPAVPKHKSRFRLSISSAHSRQELSEAAEIISSVLQRYGICQNQQANTSLKKG
;
A
#
# COMPACT_ATOMS: atom_id res chain seq x y z
N MET A 1 -9.42 23.83 19.31
CA MET A 1 -9.84 24.92 18.37
C MET A 1 -11.24 25.37 18.73
N ASP A 2 -11.45 26.64 18.94
CA ASP A 2 -12.78 27.22 19.24
C ASP A 2 -13.73 26.92 18.08
N LYS A 3 -15.00 26.61 18.35
CA LYS A 3 -16.04 26.45 17.29
C LYS A 3 -15.99 27.60 16.28
N LYS A 4 -15.57 28.80 16.68
CA LYS A 4 -15.32 29.96 15.81
C LYS A 4 -14.06 29.82 14.94
N GLN A 5 -13.02 29.08 15.33
CA GLN A 5 -11.82 28.84 14.51
C GLN A 5 -12.05 27.75 13.46
N VAL A 6 -12.79 26.68 13.81
CA VAL A 6 -13.23 25.66 12.83
C VAL A 6 -14.17 26.31 11.81
N ALA A 7 -15.12 27.13 12.27
CA ALA A 7 -16.02 27.89 11.39
C ALA A 7 -15.33 29.02 10.58
N SER A 8 -14.18 29.56 11.04
CA SER A 8 -13.44 30.59 10.30
C SER A 8 -12.52 30.03 9.23
N GLN A 9 -12.00 28.81 9.41
CA GLN A 9 -11.25 28.10 8.38
C GLN A 9 -12.16 27.55 7.26
N SER A 10 -13.45 27.27 7.55
CA SER A 10 -14.43 26.85 6.56
C SER A 10 -14.88 27.98 5.62
N LYS A 11 -14.56 29.25 5.90
CA LYS A 11 -14.97 30.41 5.08
C LYS A 11 -14.06 30.74 3.90
N GLN A 12 -12.94 30.05 3.71
CA GLN A 12 -12.05 30.30 2.57
C GLN A 12 -11.85 29.04 1.73
N GLY A 13 -12.77 28.79 0.76
CA GLY A 13 -12.48 28.08 -0.49
C GLY A 13 -11.89 26.65 -0.45
N MET A 14 -11.87 26.00 0.70
CA MET A 14 -11.10 24.79 0.92
C MET A 14 -11.81 23.50 0.42
N PHE A 15 -13.11 23.57 0.25
CA PHE A 15 -13.98 22.47 -0.14
C PHE A 15 -15.06 22.95 -1.11
N ALA A 16 -14.64 23.32 -2.31
CA ALA A 16 -15.51 23.60 -3.43
C ALA A 16 -15.21 22.61 -4.57
N ASP A 17 -16.21 22.29 -5.38
CA ASP A 17 -16.00 21.58 -6.62
C ASP A 17 -15.20 22.40 -7.63
N LYS A 18 -14.84 21.83 -8.79
CA LYS A 18 -14.09 22.53 -9.85
C LYS A 18 -14.81 23.78 -10.39
N ALA A 19 -16.12 23.89 -10.16
CA ALA A 19 -16.94 25.05 -10.54
C ALA A 19 -17.04 26.10 -9.43
N GLY A 20 -16.36 25.90 -8.28
CA GLY A 20 -16.39 26.79 -7.12
C GLY A 20 -17.66 26.68 -6.27
N LYS A 21 -18.49 25.66 -6.48
CA LYS A 21 -19.69 25.41 -5.68
C LYS A 21 -19.30 24.72 -4.37
N PRO A 22 -19.75 25.20 -3.19
CA PRO A 22 -19.47 24.55 -1.92
C PRO A 22 -19.89 23.07 -1.93
N LEU A 23 -19.02 22.19 -1.44
CA LEU A 23 -19.35 20.79 -1.24
C LEU A 23 -20.45 20.61 -0.20
N PRO A 24 -21.21 19.49 -0.24
CA PRO A 24 -22.07 19.11 0.87
C PRO A 24 -21.33 19.21 2.20
N LEU A 25 -22.01 19.59 3.26
CA LEU A 25 -21.40 19.81 4.58
C LEU A 25 -20.61 18.56 5.03
N ALA A 26 -21.13 17.38 4.72
CA ALA A 26 -20.47 16.10 5.00
C ALA A 26 -19.08 15.97 4.37
N MET A 27 -18.83 16.60 3.22
CA MET A 27 -17.57 16.56 2.48
C MET A 27 -16.69 17.81 2.72
N GLN A 28 -17.11 18.73 3.60
CA GLN A 28 -16.32 19.89 4.00
C GLN A 28 -15.26 19.55 5.06
N TYR A 29 -15.34 18.35 5.63
CA TYR A 29 -14.42 17.85 6.64
C TYR A 29 -13.83 16.51 6.19
N ASP A 30 -12.67 16.18 6.73
CA ASP A 30 -12.01 14.89 6.59
C ASP A 30 -11.55 14.39 7.96
N TYR A 31 -11.03 13.18 8.04
CA TYR A 31 -10.59 12.57 9.30
C TYR A 31 -9.60 13.43 10.09
N THR A 32 -8.76 14.24 9.40
CA THR A 32 -7.73 15.04 10.07
C THR A 32 -8.29 16.21 10.88
N ASN A 33 -9.52 16.63 10.58
CA ASN A 33 -10.21 17.67 11.33
C ASN A 33 -10.56 17.23 12.75
N PHE A 34 -10.57 15.93 13.01
CA PHE A 34 -10.94 15.33 14.30
C PHE A 34 -9.74 14.80 15.09
N TYR A 35 -8.50 15.03 14.64
CA TYR A 35 -7.31 14.58 15.38
C TYR A 35 -7.07 15.32 16.69
N PHE A 36 -7.47 16.59 16.78
CA PHE A 36 -7.18 17.43 17.93
C PHE A 36 -8.46 18.04 18.48
N GLY A 37 -8.84 17.62 19.69
CA GLY A 37 -9.88 18.28 20.47
C GLY A 37 -9.41 19.58 21.10
N SER A 38 -10.34 20.44 21.47
CA SER A 38 -10.08 21.70 22.18
C SER A 38 -10.23 21.59 23.69
N GLY A 39 -10.73 20.48 24.19
CA GLY A 39 -11.00 20.20 25.60
C GLY A 39 -9.86 19.46 26.31
N ASN A 40 -10.08 19.19 27.61
CA ASN A 40 -9.18 18.39 28.44
C ASN A 40 -9.59 16.91 28.54
N ASP A 41 -10.72 16.54 27.91
CA ASP A 41 -11.20 15.17 27.86
C ASP A 41 -10.65 14.48 26.59
N PRO A 42 -9.97 13.32 26.70
CA PRO A 42 -9.50 12.57 25.53
C PRO A 42 -10.63 12.11 24.60
N PHE A 43 -11.89 12.18 25.04
CA PHE A 43 -13.08 11.81 24.28
C PHE A 43 -13.85 13.01 23.68
N ASP A 44 -13.36 14.22 23.81
CA ASP A 44 -14.06 15.44 23.39
C ASP A 44 -14.41 15.49 21.89
N MET A 45 -13.66 14.76 21.04
CA MET A 45 -13.90 14.68 19.60
C MET A 45 -14.86 13.56 19.18
N LEU A 46 -15.25 12.64 20.07
CA LEU A 46 -16.12 11.52 19.70
C LEU A 46 -17.50 11.99 19.23
N GLY A 47 -18.12 12.91 19.97
CA GLY A 47 -19.43 13.48 19.60
C GLY A 47 -19.38 14.25 18.29
N PRO A 48 -18.49 15.24 18.10
CA PRO A 48 -18.33 15.95 16.84
C PRO A 48 -18.04 15.03 15.65
N PHE A 49 -17.23 14.00 15.83
CA PHE A 49 -16.94 13.01 14.80
C PHE A 49 -18.18 12.18 14.44
N ASP A 50 -18.92 11.67 15.45
CA ASP A 50 -20.13 10.87 15.22
C ASP A 50 -21.23 11.67 14.51
N GLU A 51 -21.39 12.95 14.86
CA GLU A 51 -22.31 13.85 14.16
C GLU A 51 -21.92 14.04 12.69
N TRP A 52 -20.66 14.26 12.41
CA TRP A 52 -20.15 14.36 11.04
C TRP A 52 -20.28 13.03 10.28
N TRP A 53 -19.97 11.90 10.94
CA TRP A 53 -20.01 10.58 10.33
C TRP A 53 -21.39 10.16 9.85
N LYS A 54 -22.44 10.52 10.59
CA LYS A 54 -23.84 10.28 10.20
C LYS A 54 -24.22 10.89 8.85
N ASP A 55 -23.58 12.01 8.50
CA ASP A 55 -23.79 12.66 7.20
C ASP A 55 -22.77 12.20 6.16
N ALA A 56 -21.52 11.96 6.58
CA ALA A 56 -20.42 11.61 5.70
C ALA A 56 -20.53 10.17 5.16
N GLU A 57 -20.91 9.21 6.00
CA GLU A 57 -21.06 7.82 5.58
C GLU A 57 -22.09 7.70 4.42
N PRO A 58 -23.34 8.17 4.55
CA PRO A 58 -24.29 8.11 3.44
C PRO A 58 -23.90 8.95 2.22
N ALA A 59 -23.06 9.99 2.39
CA ALA A 59 -22.61 10.85 1.30
C ALA A 59 -21.50 10.23 0.44
N GLY A 60 -20.98 9.05 0.80
CA GLY A 60 -19.98 8.32 -0.01
C GLY A 60 -18.92 7.60 0.79
N TYR A 61 -18.67 7.98 2.05
CA TYR A 61 -17.66 7.31 2.88
C TYR A 61 -17.98 5.84 3.17
N TYR A 62 -19.25 5.41 2.98
CA TYR A 62 -19.65 4.00 3.04
C TYR A 62 -18.90 3.12 2.01
N LEU A 63 -18.33 3.69 0.95
CA LEU A 63 -17.51 2.95 -0.02
C LEU A 63 -16.19 2.45 0.56
N TYR A 64 -15.78 2.99 1.73
CA TYR A 64 -14.65 2.44 2.47
C TYR A 64 -15.07 1.22 3.29
N GLY A 65 -14.32 0.13 3.16
CA GLY A 65 -14.53 -1.07 3.97
C GLY A 65 -15.80 -1.85 3.65
N LEU A 66 -16.27 -1.81 2.41
CA LEU A 66 -17.39 -2.66 1.98
C LEU A 66 -17.07 -4.14 2.19
N PRO A 67 -17.95 -4.90 2.88
CA PRO A 67 -17.70 -6.32 3.14
C PRO A 67 -17.77 -7.14 1.86
N MET A 68 -16.66 -7.80 1.53
CA MET A 68 -16.59 -8.83 0.51
C MET A 68 -17.19 -10.14 1.04
N GLN A 69 -17.87 -10.88 0.19
CA GLN A 69 -18.38 -12.23 0.47
C GLN A 69 -17.60 -13.24 -0.37
N GLY A 70 -17.08 -14.27 0.31
CA GLY A 70 -16.29 -15.31 -0.36
C GLY A 70 -14.80 -14.95 -0.51
N GLU A 71 -14.20 -15.47 -1.55
CA GLU A 71 -12.76 -15.37 -1.82
C GLU A 71 -12.41 -14.03 -2.48
N PRO A 72 -11.22 -13.45 -2.21
CA PRO A 72 -10.77 -12.23 -2.88
C PRO A 72 -10.24 -12.53 -4.30
N GLY A 73 -11.11 -13.11 -5.15
CA GLY A 73 -10.83 -13.44 -6.54
C GLY A 73 -10.90 -12.24 -7.48
N THR A 74 -10.85 -12.51 -8.80
CA THR A 74 -11.05 -11.49 -9.85
C THR A 74 -12.49 -11.01 -9.93
N ARG A 75 -13.45 -11.83 -9.43
CA ARG A 75 -14.84 -11.47 -9.25
C ARG A 75 -15.28 -11.73 -7.82
N VAL A 76 -16.07 -10.82 -7.27
CA VAL A 76 -16.51 -10.86 -5.87
C VAL A 76 -17.94 -10.37 -5.72
N ASP A 77 -18.59 -10.89 -4.67
CA ASP A 77 -19.83 -10.32 -4.17
C ASP A 77 -19.50 -9.31 -3.08
N VAL A 78 -20.10 -8.12 -3.12
CA VAL A 78 -19.85 -7.06 -2.15
C VAL A 78 -21.16 -6.55 -1.59
N ARG A 79 -21.27 -6.46 -0.26
CA ARG A 79 -22.46 -5.90 0.39
C ARG A 79 -22.31 -4.39 0.57
N ASN A 80 -23.21 -3.63 -0.02
CA ASN A 80 -23.31 -2.19 0.20
C ASN A 80 -23.86 -1.93 1.61
N THR A 81 -23.06 -1.32 2.48
CA THR A 81 -23.40 -1.07 3.89
C THR A 81 -24.49 -0.02 4.03
N LYS A 82 -24.60 0.94 3.11
CA LYS A 82 -25.62 1.99 3.08
C LYS A 82 -27.02 1.44 2.82
N THR A 83 -27.14 0.55 1.82
CA THR A 83 -28.44 0.05 1.35
C THR A 83 -28.77 -1.37 1.78
N GLY A 84 -27.78 -2.12 2.28
CA GLY A 84 -27.87 -3.55 2.56
C GLY A 84 -27.86 -4.44 1.32
N LYS A 85 -27.92 -3.86 0.11
CA LYS A 85 -27.92 -4.59 -1.17
C LYS A 85 -26.58 -5.32 -1.37
N VAL A 86 -26.64 -6.55 -1.85
CA VAL A 86 -25.47 -7.29 -2.32
C VAL A 86 -25.33 -7.07 -3.82
N HIS A 87 -24.20 -6.48 -4.20
CA HIS A 87 -23.76 -6.43 -5.59
C HIS A 87 -22.99 -7.73 -5.87
N ARG A 88 -23.40 -8.45 -6.91
CA ARG A 88 -22.87 -9.76 -7.23
C ARG A 88 -21.97 -9.70 -8.44
N ASP A 89 -20.99 -10.62 -8.46
CA ASP A 89 -20.12 -10.84 -9.61
C ASP A 89 -19.37 -9.59 -10.10
N LEU A 90 -18.95 -8.73 -9.16
CA LEU A 90 -18.20 -7.53 -9.47
C LEU A 90 -16.77 -7.86 -9.88
N LEU A 91 -16.26 -7.25 -10.93
CA LEU A 91 -14.84 -7.25 -11.27
C LEU A 91 -14.03 -6.54 -10.17
N ASN A 92 -13.10 -7.25 -9.58
CA ASN A 92 -12.40 -6.84 -8.37
C ASN A 92 -11.01 -6.29 -8.66
N PHE A 93 -10.84 -4.98 -8.60
CA PHE A 93 -9.55 -4.30 -8.67
C PHE A 93 -9.14 -3.65 -7.33
N ALA A 94 -9.87 -3.93 -6.25
CA ALA A 94 -9.59 -3.40 -4.91
C ALA A 94 -8.60 -4.25 -4.11
N SER A 95 -8.50 -5.55 -4.39
CA SER A 95 -7.64 -6.49 -3.69
C SER A 95 -6.18 -6.40 -4.16
N TYR A 96 -5.22 -6.55 -3.22
CA TYR A 96 -3.78 -6.57 -3.53
C TYR A 96 -3.25 -7.97 -3.88
N ASN A 97 -4.12 -8.90 -4.22
CA ASN A 97 -3.77 -10.28 -4.55
C ASN A 97 -3.17 -10.36 -5.97
N TYR A 98 -1.99 -9.75 -6.15
CA TYR A 98 -1.37 -9.52 -7.47
C TYR A 98 -1.10 -10.80 -8.26
N LEU A 99 -0.80 -11.91 -7.58
CA LEU A 99 -0.51 -13.19 -8.21
C LEU A 99 -1.67 -14.20 -8.10
N GLY A 100 -2.80 -13.81 -7.50
CA GLY A 100 -3.96 -14.68 -7.35
C GLY A 100 -3.76 -15.85 -6.38
N LEU A 101 -2.71 -15.86 -5.56
CA LEU A 101 -2.31 -17.00 -4.76
C LEU A 101 -3.17 -17.23 -3.51
N SER A 102 -3.85 -16.21 -2.98
CA SER A 102 -4.56 -16.29 -1.69
C SER A 102 -5.68 -17.32 -1.64
N TYR A 103 -6.27 -17.68 -2.78
CA TYR A 103 -7.41 -18.60 -2.87
C TYR A 103 -7.13 -19.88 -3.67
N ARG A 104 -5.84 -20.13 -4.02
CA ARG A 104 -5.42 -21.35 -4.70
C ARG A 104 -5.80 -22.60 -3.88
N PRO A 105 -6.31 -23.66 -4.52
CA PRO A 105 -6.66 -24.89 -3.84
C PRO A 105 -5.50 -25.49 -3.03
N GLU A 106 -4.28 -25.43 -3.57
CA GLU A 106 -3.07 -25.95 -2.94
C GLU A 106 -2.73 -25.17 -1.65
N VAL A 107 -2.94 -23.85 -1.66
CA VAL A 107 -2.75 -22.99 -0.49
C VAL A 107 -3.79 -23.30 0.58
N LYS A 108 -5.06 -23.51 0.19
CA LYS A 108 -6.14 -23.89 1.12
C LYS A 108 -5.88 -25.24 1.77
N GLU A 109 -5.37 -26.22 1.00
CA GLU A 109 -5.03 -27.55 1.53
C GLU A 109 -3.90 -27.46 2.55
N ALA A 110 -2.81 -26.73 2.23
CA ALA A 110 -1.72 -26.49 3.17
C ALA A 110 -2.18 -25.82 4.48
N ILE A 111 -3.07 -24.84 4.38
CA ILE A 111 -3.71 -24.18 5.52
C ILE A 111 -4.52 -25.19 6.35
N THR A 112 -5.32 -26.02 5.70
CA THR A 112 -6.17 -27.02 6.36
C THR A 112 -5.34 -28.05 7.12
N GLU A 113 -4.26 -28.53 6.51
CA GLU A 113 -3.37 -29.51 7.17
C GLU A 113 -2.61 -28.87 8.33
N ALA A 114 -2.10 -27.66 8.17
CA ALA A 114 -1.45 -26.93 9.27
C ALA A 114 -2.40 -26.70 10.46
N ALA A 115 -3.69 -26.46 10.20
CA ALA A 115 -4.69 -26.34 11.26
C ALA A 115 -4.88 -27.64 12.06
N ARG A 116 -4.78 -28.80 11.41
CA ARG A 116 -4.83 -30.10 12.09
C ARG A 116 -3.60 -30.36 12.94
N VAL A 117 -2.42 -29.98 12.45
CA VAL A 117 -1.14 -30.27 13.12
C VAL A 117 -0.84 -29.26 14.24
N TYR A 118 -0.99 -27.98 13.98
CA TYR A 118 -0.54 -26.89 14.87
C TYR A 118 -1.67 -26.18 15.61
N GLY A 119 -2.93 -26.37 15.22
CA GLY A 119 -4.04 -25.56 15.70
C GLY A 119 -4.02 -24.15 15.09
N ASN A 120 -4.71 -23.18 15.73
CA ASN A 120 -4.98 -21.86 15.17
C ASN A 120 -3.81 -20.87 15.27
N GLY A 121 -3.00 -20.94 16.33
CA GLY A 121 -2.02 -19.88 16.60
C GLY A 121 -0.83 -20.32 17.42
N ALA A 122 0.23 -19.50 17.40
CA ALA A 122 1.48 -19.79 18.10
C ALA A 122 1.40 -19.63 19.63
N SER A 123 0.34 -18.98 20.14
CA SER A 123 0.03 -18.81 21.59
C SER A 123 1.16 -18.27 22.46
N GLY A 124 2.10 -17.53 21.88
CA GLY A 124 3.24 -16.94 22.59
C GLY A 124 4.01 -15.93 21.75
N SER A 125 4.83 -15.14 22.43
CA SER A 125 5.78 -14.24 21.77
C SER A 125 6.90 -15.07 21.10
N PRO A 126 7.39 -14.66 19.92
CA PRO A 126 8.48 -15.37 19.23
C PRO A 126 9.79 -15.49 20.02
N ILE A 127 9.98 -14.67 21.04
CA ILE A 127 11.16 -14.72 21.88
C ILE A 127 11.00 -15.65 23.10
N LEU A 128 9.77 -16.06 23.38
CA LEU A 128 9.46 -16.97 24.51
C LEU A 128 9.06 -18.35 23.98
N SER A 129 7.79 -18.55 23.66
CA SER A 129 7.24 -19.84 23.25
C SER A 129 6.52 -19.80 21.89
N GLY A 130 6.48 -18.66 21.22
CA GLY A 130 5.71 -18.45 19.99
C GLY A 130 6.50 -18.70 18.69
N SER A 131 7.71 -19.24 18.75
CA SER A 131 8.45 -19.72 17.58
C SER A 131 8.22 -21.22 17.39
N MET A 132 7.89 -21.63 16.18
CA MET A 132 7.67 -23.02 15.77
C MET A 132 8.58 -23.37 14.59
N GLU A 133 8.84 -24.66 14.34
CA GLU A 133 9.67 -25.12 13.21
C GLU A 133 9.24 -24.53 11.87
N ILE A 134 7.94 -24.46 11.62
CA ILE A 134 7.39 -23.90 10.38
C ILE A 134 7.74 -22.40 10.18
N HIS A 135 7.97 -21.66 11.27
CA HIS A 135 8.46 -20.27 11.17
C HIS A 135 9.93 -20.22 10.77
N MET A 136 10.73 -21.20 11.26
CA MET A 136 12.14 -21.28 10.89
C MET A 136 12.26 -21.65 9.42
N GLU A 137 11.48 -22.66 8.97
CA GLU A 137 11.40 -23.06 7.56
C GLU A 137 11.06 -21.87 6.65
N LEU A 138 10.03 -21.08 6.99
CA LEU A 138 9.67 -19.89 6.20
C LEU A 138 10.79 -18.85 6.21
N ALA A 139 11.44 -18.61 7.34
CA ALA A 139 12.54 -17.66 7.43
C ALA A 139 13.73 -18.07 6.56
N ASP A 140 14.10 -19.37 6.59
CA ASP A 140 15.21 -19.91 5.80
C ASP A 140 14.89 -19.86 4.29
N ARG A 141 13.67 -20.26 3.88
CA ARG A 141 13.22 -20.18 2.48
C ARG A 141 13.23 -18.73 1.97
N LEU A 142 12.78 -17.77 2.78
CA LEU A 142 12.80 -16.36 2.41
C LEU A 142 14.22 -15.78 2.37
N ALA A 143 15.13 -16.22 3.24
CA ALA A 143 16.54 -15.80 3.19
C ALA A 143 17.19 -16.26 1.87
N GLN A 144 16.95 -17.50 1.48
CA GLN A 144 17.40 -18.05 0.18
C GLN A 144 16.79 -17.27 -0.99
N PHE A 145 15.46 -17.10 -0.98
CA PHE A 145 14.75 -16.35 -2.03
C PHE A 145 15.27 -14.91 -2.17
N LYS A 146 15.44 -14.19 -1.05
CA LYS A 146 15.93 -12.79 -1.04
C LYS A 146 17.45 -12.67 -1.23
N ASN A 147 18.16 -13.78 -1.36
CA ASN A 147 19.63 -13.81 -1.43
C ASN A 147 20.28 -13.00 -0.30
N LYS A 148 19.81 -13.23 0.95
CA LYS A 148 20.31 -12.58 2.16
C LYS A 148 20.67 -13.62 3.21
N GLU A 149 21.53 -13.25 4.17
CA GLU A 149 22.02 -14.17 5.19
C GLU A 149 20.92 -14.66 6.13
N ALA A 150 19.94 -13.82 6.43
CA ALA A 150 18.87 -14.16 7.37
C ALA A 150 17.61 -13.33 7.18
N VAL A 151 16.50 -13.86 7.72
CA VAL A 151 15.18 -13.21 7.74
C VAL A 151 14.60 -13.18 9.14
N LEU A 152 13.89 -12.12 9.46
CA LEU A 152 13.11 -11.95 10.69
C LEU A 152 11.63 -11.77 10.35
N LEU A 153 10.77 -12.69 10.85
CA LEU A 153 9.33 -12.67 10.61
C LEU A 153 8.59 -11.78 11.60
N PHE A 154 7.52 -11.15 11.13
CA PHE A 154 6.65 -10.25 11.90
C PHE A 154 5.16 -10.55 11.63
N PRO A 155 4.25 -10.22 12.58
CA PRO A 155 2.81 -10.46 12.43
C PRO A 155 2.16 -9.69 11.27
N THR A 156 2.70 -8.53 10.89
CA THR A 156 2.21 -7.68 9.79
C THR A 156 3.36 -6.93 9.12
N GLY A 157 3.19 -6.51 7.84
CA GLY A 157 4.14 -5.60 7.19
C GLY A 157 4.28 -4.26 7.92
N TYR A 158 3.18 -3.74 8.49
CA TYR A 158 3.21 -2.54 9.33
C TYR A 158 4.15 -2.70 10.53
N SER A 159 4.05 -3.82 11.24
CA SER A 159 4.89 -4.08 12.41
C SER A 159 6.37 -4.29 12.07
N VAL A 160 6.70 -4.69 10.83
CA VAL A 160 8.10 -4.74 10.36
C VAL A 160 8.70 -3.34 10.40
N ASN A 161 8.12 -2.39 9.68
CA ASN A 161 8.62 -1.03 9.58
C ASN A 161 8.76 -0.37 10.96
N VAL A 162 7.70 -0.39 11.76
CA VAL A 162 7.70 0.17 13.11
C VAL A 162 8.79 -0.47 13.98
N GLY A 163 8.86 -1.79 13.98
CA GLY A 163 9.80 -2.52 14.84
C GLY A 163 11.25 -2.36 14.43
N VAL A 164 11.52 -2.35 13.14
CA VAL A 164 12.88 -2.20 12.59
C VAL A 164 13.42 -0.79 12.84
N ILE A 165 12.66 0.22 12.44
CA ILE A 165 13.08 1.62 12.55
C ILE A 165 13.25 2.02 14.02
N ALA A 166 12.23 1.79 14.86
CA ALA A 166 12.31 2.09 16.29
C ALA A 166 13.31 1.19 17.04
N GLY A 167 13.62 0.00 16.49
CA GLY A 167 14.65 -0.89 17.01
C GLY A 167 16.06 -0.41 16.76
N LEU A 168 16.32 0.26 15.64
CA LEU A 168 17.66 0.69 15.21
C LEU A 168 18.00 2.13 15.60
N MET A 169 17.06 3.05 15.39
CA MET A 169 17.30 4.49 15.48
C MET A 169 16.95 5.05 16.84
N ARG A 170 17.63 6.09 17.27
CA ARG A 170 17.51 6.70 18.61
C ARG A 170 17.49 8.23 18.51
N SER A 171 17.13 8.90 19.61
CA SER A 171 17.32 10.35 19.75
C SER A 171 18.76 10.73 19.45
N GLY A 172 18.95 11.75 18.60
CA GLY A 172 20.27 12.18 18.11
C GLY A 172 20.63 11.63 16.74
N ASP A 173 20.04 10.52 16.29
CA ASP A 173 20.21 10.01 14.92
C ASP A 173 19.34 10.78 13.91
N LEU A 174 19.61 10.60 12.61
CA LEU A 174 18.80 11.19 11.54
C LEU A 174 18.09 10.11 10.72
N ILE A 175 16.79 10.29 10.50
CA ILE A 175 16.02 9.53 9.52
C ILE A 175 15.54 10.50 8.43
N VAL A 176 15.73 10.13 7.16
CA VAL A 176 15.24 10.88 6.02
C VAL A 176 14.36 9.96 5.17
N ALA A 177 13.06 10.24 5.11
CA ALA A 177 12.10 9.45 4.33
C ALA A 177 11.62 10.21 3.10
N ASP A 178 11.24 9.47 2.05
CA ASP A 178 10.45 10.05 0.98
C ASP A 178 9.13 10.58 1.53
N GLN A 179 8.64 11.71 1.00
CA GLN A 179 7.39 12.32 1.49
C GLN A 179 6.15 11.46 1.23
N TYR A 180 6.23 10.47 0.32
CA TYR A 180 5.15 9.52 0.03
C TYR A 180 5.34 8.18 0.77
N ALA A 181 6.28 8.12 1.70
CA ALA A 181 6.51 6.94 2.51
C ALA A 181 5.24 6.50 3.27
N HIS A 182 5.01 5.19 3.29
CA HIS A 182 3.87 4.57 3.95
C HIS A 182 3.78 4.96 5.43
N ALA A 183 2.57 5.08 5.96
CA ALA A 183 2.32 5.47 7.36
C ALA A 183 3.12 4.65 8.38
N SER A 184 3.36 3.36 8.14
CA SER A 184 4.17 2.52 9.04
C SER A 184 5.63 2.94 9.13
N LEU A 185 6.20 3.48 8.04
CA LEU A 185 7.54 4.07 8.05
C LEU A 185 7.56 5.34 8.91
N VAL A 186 6.55 6.19 8.72
CA VAL A 186 6.39 7.44 9.49
C VAL A 186 6.19 7.14 10.97
N ASP A 187 5.36 6.17 11.33
CA ASP A 187 5.16 5.80 12.73
C ASP A 187 6.42 5.19 13.36
N GLY A 188 7.18 4.42 12.59
CA GLY A 188 8.51 3.96 13.00
C GLY A 188 9.46 5.12 13.29
N MET A 189 9.46 6.17 12.45
CA MET A 189 10.24 7.39 12.66
C MET A 189 9.83 8.09 13.98
N ILE A 190 8.53 8.28 14.20
CA ILE A 190 8.00 8.91 15.42
C ILE A 190 8.40 8.13 16.67
N LEU A 191 8.22 6.82 16.65
CA LEU A 191 8.52 5.95 17.79
C LEU A 191 10.01 5.84 18.08
N SER A 192 10.88 5.99 17.10
CA SER A 192 12.34 5.99 17.26
C SER A 192 12.85 7.19 18.06
N LYS A 193 12.10 8.30 18.06
CA LYS A 193 12.49 9.61 18.59
C LYS A 193 13.73 10.22 17.90
N ALA A 194 14.12 9.71 16.75
CA ALA A 194 15.20 10.27 15.94
C ALA A 194 14.79 11.61 15.31
N ASN A 195 15.78 12.38 14.83
CA ASN A 195 15.50 13.57 14.03
C ASN A 195 14.93 13.14 12.69
N SER A 196 13.65 13.39 12.48
CA SER A 196 12.91 12.95 11.30
C SER A 196 12.80 14.06 10.29
N ARG A 197 13.10 13.76 9.02
CA ARG A 197 12.96 14.70 7.89
C ARG A 197 12.35 13.97 6.71
N PHE A 198 11.66 14.72 5.85
CA PHE A 198 11.16 14.22 4.58
C PHE A 198 11.87 14.91 3.42
N PHE A 199 12.21 14.18 2.38
CA PHE A 199 12.62 14.74 1.10
C PHE A 199 11.47 14.65 0.11
N ARG A 200 11.43 15.58 -0.84
CA ARG A 200 10.40 15.60 -1.88
C ARG A 200 10.47 14.33 -2.71
N HIS A 201 9.31 13.77 -3.01
CA HIS A 201 9.17 12.50 -3.70
C HIS A 201 10.08 12.39 -4.92
N ASN A 202 10.92 11.34 -4.91
CA ASN A 202 11.92 11.04 -5.94
C ASN A 202 12.86 12.20 -6.31
N LYS A 203 13.10 13.20 -5.40
CA LYS A 203 14.02 14.32 -5.63
C LYS A 203 15.33 14.13 -4.87
N VAL A 204 16.30 13.59 -5.58
CA VAL A 204 17.62 13.21 -5.04
C VAL A 204 18.41 14.43 -4.54
N ASP A 205 18.29 15.57 -5.20
CA ASP A 205 18.87 16.85 -4.76
C ASP A 205 18.37 17.28 -3.36
N ASP A 206 17.11 17.03 -3.07
CA ASP A 206 16.53 17.34 -1.75
C ASP A 206 16.99 16.33 -0.69
N LEU A 207 17.11 15.05 -1.02
CA LEU A 207 17.69 14.03 -0.16
C LEU A 207 19.14 14.41 0.21
N GLU A 208 19.97 14.69 -0.78
CA GLU A 208 21.37 15.09 -0.57
C GLU A 208 21.49 16.30 0.36
N ARG A 209 20.67 17.33 0.12
CA ARG A 209 20.63 18.52 0.97
C ARG A 209 20.29 18.22 2.42
N LYS A 210 19.45 17.18 2.69
CA LYS A 210 19.08 16.78 4.05
C LYS A 210 20.23 16.02 4.73
N LEU A 211 20.88 15.11 4.00
CA LEU A 211 21.99 14.31 4.52
C LEU A 211 23.26 15.13 4.79
N LYS A 212 23.62 16.03 3.88
CA LYS A 212 24.82 16.89 3.97
C LYS A 212 24.88 17.73 5.24
N LYS A 213 23.76 18.10 5.82
CA LYS A 213 23.66 18.97 7.00
C LYS A 213 23.77 18.24 8.32
N PHE A 214 24.02 16.93 8.29
CA PHE A 214 23.98 16.12 9.50
C PHE A 214 25.24 15.23 9.62
N SER A 215 25.90 15.33 10.78
CA SER A 215 26.98 14.43 11.19
C SER A 215 26.43 13.41 12.19
N GLY A 216 26.66 12.12 11.98
CA GLY A 216 26.15 11.04 12.83
C GLY A 216 25.43 9.96 12.05
N LYS A 217 24.72 9.08 12.74
CA LYS A 217 24.02 7.95 12.12
C LYS A 217 22.86 8.43 11.27
N LYS A 218 22.72 7.88 10.08
CA LYS A 218 21.69 8.24 9.10
C LYS A 218 21.02 6.99 8.55
N LEU A 219 19.69 7.03 8.46
CA LEU A 219 18.88 6.03 7.81
C LEU A 219 17.98 6.71 6.78
N VAL A 220 18.02 6.24 5.55
CA VAL A 220 17.12 6.68 4.47
C VAL A 220 16.04 5.63 4.28
N LEU A 221 14.78 6.08 4.19
CA LEU A 221 13.62 5.22 4.00
C LEU A 221 12.97 5.50 2.66
N VAL A 222 12.82 4.46 1.84
CA VAL A 222 12.15 4.53 0.53
C VAL A 222 11.25 3.31 0.34
N GLU A 223 10.26 3.43 -0.57
CA GLU A 223 9.50 2.28 -1.05
C GLU A 223 10.04 1.85 -2.42
N GLY A 224 10.06 0.54 -2.69
CA GLY A 224 10.41 0.06 -4.03
C GLY A 224 9.40 0.53 -5.07
N VAL A 225 8.12 0.36 -4.76
CA VAL A 225 6.99 0.88 -5.53
C VAL A 225 6.07 1.65 -4.59
N TYR A 226 5.75 2.89 -4.93
CA TYR A 226 4.87 3.74 -4.13
C TYR A 226 3.41 3.40 -4.35
N SER A 227 2.72 3.12 -3.26
CA SER A 227 1.40 2.46 -3.26
C SER A 227 0.26 3.25 -3.89
N MET A 228 0.38 4.58 -4.03
CA MET A 228 -0.70 5.47 -4.51
C MET A 228 -0.51 5.91 -5.95
N ASP A 229 0.73 6.05 -6.41
CA ASP A 229 1.07 6.47 -7.77
C ASP A 229 1.55 5.31 -8.64
N GLY A 230 2.02 4.22 -8.03
CA GLY A 230 2.52 3.04 -8.74
C GLY A 230 3.87 3.25 -9.42
N ASP A 231 4.53 4.36 -9.11
CA ASP A 231 5.87 4.67 -9.62
C ASP A 231 6.97 4.02 -8.77
N VAL A 232 8.15 3.93 -9.32
CA VAL A 232 9.32 3.27 -8.73
C VAL A 232 10.26 4.31 -8.12
N ALA A 233 10.94 3.95 -7.04
CA ALA A 233 12.01 4.77 -6.49
C ALA A 233 13.14 4.95 -7.50
N VAL A 234 13.70 6.16 -7.60
CA VAL A 234 14.95 6.43 -8.34
C VAL A 234 16.16 5.86 -7.57
N LEU A 235 16.09 4.54 -7.32
CA LEU A 235 16.96 3.84 -6.37
C LEU A 235 18.46 3.98 -6.68
N PRO A 236 18.93 3.93 -7.95
CA PRO A 236 20.35 4.11 -8.26
C PRO A 236 20.91 5.44 -7.75
N ASP A 237 20.21 6.52 -8.02
CA ASP A 237 20.65 7.86 -7.58
C ASP A 237 20.58 8.03 -6.06
N ILE A 238 19.57 7.41 -5.42
CA ILE A 238 19.43 7.41 -3.95
C ILE A 238 20.59 6.66 -3.31
N VAL A 239 20.97 5.49 -3.84
CA VAL A 239 22.11 4.68 -3.36
C VAL A 239 23.39 5.47 -3.48
N ASP A 240 23.65 6.13 -4.61
CA ASP A 240 24.85 6.94 -4.83
C ASP A 240 24.97 8.08 -3.82
N VAL A 241 23.86 8.75 -3.51
CA VAL A 241 23.86 9.79 -2.48
C VAL A 241 24.08 9.20 -1.10
N CYS A 242 23.43 8.09 -0.77
CA CYS A 242 23.60 7.44 0.53
C CYS A 242 25.04 6.98 0.77
N LYS A 243 25.71 6.41 -0.22
CA LYS A 243 27.14 6.04 -0.16
C LYS A 243 28.02 7.26 0.11
N ARG A 244 27.79 8.38 -0.57
CA ARG A 244 28.57 9.62 -0.39
C ARG A 244 28.46 10.22 1.01
N TYR A 245 27.34 10.02 1.67
CA TYR A 245 27.06 10.59 2.99
C TYR A 245 27.04 9.57 4.13
N ASP A 246 27.49 8.34 3.88
CA ASP A 246 27.53 7.24 4.87
C ASP A 246 26.15 7.06 5.54
N ALA A 247 25.11 6.93 4.73
CA ALA A 247 23.75 6.68 5.17
C ALA A 247 23.33 5.24 4.83
N ARG A 248 22.68 4.55 5.77
CA ARG A 248 22.08 3.23 5.56
C ARG A 248 20.73 3.37 4.87
N ILE A 249 20.31 2.32 4.16
CA ILE A 249 19.08 2.33 3.37
C ILE A 249 18.15 1.21 3.84
N LEU A 250 16.89 1.57 4.13
CA LEU A 250 15.77 0.66 4.23
C LEU A 250 14.89 0.84 3.01
N ILE A 251 14.67 -0.24 2.27
CA ILE A 251 13.68 -0.29 1.20
C ILE A 251 12.47 -1.08 1.64
N ASP A 252 11.28 -0.49 1.56
CA ASP A 252 10.01 -1.19 1.71
C ASP A 252 9.57 -1.72 0.35
N GLU A 253 9.66 -3.01 0.18
CA GLU A 253 9.32 -3.73 -1.05
C GLU A 253 7.94 -4.41 -0.98
N ALA A 254 7.04 -3.89 -0.18
CA ALA A 254 5.70 -4.45 -0.01
C ALA A 254 4.90 -4.56 -1.33
N HIS A 255 5.16 -3.69 -2.30
CA HIS A 255 4.54 -3.70 -3.63
C HIS A 255 5.46 -4.22 -4.74
N SER A 256 6.70 -4.55 -4.44
CA SER A 256 7.69 -4.96 -5.45
C SER A 256 8.24 -6.38 -5.27
N THR A 257 8.34 -6.89 -4.03
CA THR A 257 8.73 -8.28 -3.79
C THR A 257 7.73 -9.25 -4.44
N PHE A 258 8.22 -10.29 -5.08
CA PHE A 258 7.53 -11.29 -5.91
C PHE A 258 7.03 -10.74 -7.26
N ILE A 259 7.42 -9.50 -7.65
CA ILE A 259 6.99 -8.85 -8.88
C ILE A 259 8.18 -8.34 -9.70
N TYR A 260 9.03 -7.49 -9.11
CA TYR A 260 10.17 -6.84 -9.76
C TYR A 260 11.43 -7.70 -9.69
N GLY A 261 12.33 -7.46 -10.65
CA GLY A 261 13.59 -8.17 -10.79
C GLY A 261 13.45 -9.47 -11.59
N GLU A 262 14.57 -10.05 -12.00
CA GLU A 262 14.61 -11.29 -12.82
C GLU A 262 14.00 -12.47 -12.04
N ASN A 263 14.28 -12.57 -10.75
CA ASN A 263 13.79 -13.62 -9.88
C ASN A 263 12.58 -13.19 -9.02
N GLY A 264 12.13 -11.94 -9.13
CA GLY A 264 11.03 -11.40 -8.32
C GLY A 264 11.45 -10.92 -6.94
N ARG A 265 12.74 -10.70 -6.70
CA ARG A 265 13.24 -10.30 -5.37
C ARG A 265 12.97 -8.83 -5.03
N GLY A 266 12.55 -8.02 -5.99
CA GLY A 266 12.10 -6.64 -5.78
C GLY A 266 12.84 -5.61 -6.64
N VAL A 267 12.61 -4.33 -6.34
CA VAL A 267 13.20 -3.20 -7.07
C VAL A 267 14.72 -3.12 -6.87
N ALA A 268 15.23 -3.53 -5.70
CA ALA A 268 16.68 -3.60 -5.49
C ALA A 268 17.34 -4.58 -6.46
N GLU A 269 16.75 -5.75 -6.70
CA GLU A 269 17.20 -6.71 -7.73
C GLU A 269 17.08 -6.11 -9.13
N HIS A 270 15.95 -5.47 -9.43
CA HIS A 270 15.68 -4.88 -10.75
C HIS A 270 16.80 -3.94 -11.20
N PHE A 271 17.40 -3.20 -10.28
CA PHE A 271 18.51 -2.30 -10.55
C PHE A 271 19.89 -2.92 -10.27
N GLY A 272 19.98 -4.18 -9.82
CA GLY A 272 21.25 -4.82 -9.47
C GLY A 272 21.91 -4.21 -8.23
N LEU A 273 21.12 -3.69 -7.29
CA LEU A 273 21.57 -2.94 -6.11
C LEU A 273 21.29 -3.67 -4.79
N GLU A 274 21.02 -4.98 -4.84
CA GLU A 274 20.66 -5.76 -3.64
C GLU A 274 21.71 -5.66 -2.52
N ASP A 275 23.00 -5.64 -2.89
CA ASP A 275 24.10 -5.58 -1.92
C ASP A 275 24.34 -4.16 -1.37
N ASP A 276 23.78 -3.16 -2.01
CA ASP A 276 23.86 -1.76 -1.58
C ASP A 276 22.74 -1.37 -0.60
N ILE A 277 21.78 -2.28 -0.40
CA ILE A 277 20.66 -2.07 0.52
C ILE A 277 20.88 -2.88 1.80
N ASP A 278 20.79 -2.19 2.93
CA ASP A 278 21.04 -2.80 4.25
C ASP A 278 19.80 -3.55 4.79
N LEU A 279 18.60 -3.01 4.54
CA LEU A 279 17.35 -3.50 5.12
C LEU A 279 16.29 -3.67 4.03
N HIS A 280 15.96 -4.93 3.71
CA HIS A 280 14.88 -5.27 2.77
C HIS A 280 13.63 -5.66 3.54
N VAL A 281 12.62 -4.82 3.51
CA VAL A 281 11.31 -5.09 4.12
C VAL A 281 10.33 -5.59 3.09
N GLY A 282 9.55 -6.62 3.44
CA GLY A 282 8.49 -7.15 2.61
C GLY A 282 7.25 -7.52 3.42
N THR A 283 6.15 -7.77 2.70
CA THR A 283 4.90 -8.24 3.29
C THR A 283 4.36 -9.47 2.54
N PHE A 284 3.65 -10.32 3.27
CA PHE A 284 2.96 -11.48 2.68
C PHE A 284 1.52 -11.14 2.24
N SER A 285 1.00 -9.99 2.64
CA SER A 285 -0.42 -9.64 2.48
C SER A 285 -0.82 -9.21 1.06
N LYS A 286 0.12 -9.21 0.11
CA LYS A 286 -0.11 -8.78 -1.27
C LYS A 286 0.14 -9.94 -2.24
N SER A 287 1.31 -10.05 -2.83
CA SER A 287 1.62 -11.05 -3.87
C SER A 287 1.42 -12.50 -3.43
N LEU A 288 1.78 -12.85 -2.18
CA LEU A 288 1.55 -14.21 -1.64
C LEU A 288 0.17 -14.39 -1.00
N GLY A 289 -0.63 -13.33 -0.85
CA GLY A 289 -2.01 -13.40 -0.39
C GLY A 289 -2.22 -13.85 1.06
N GLY A 290 -1.17 -13.80 1.90
CA GLY A 290 -1.22 -14.19 3.32
C GLY A 290 -1.32 -12.98 4.26
N GLN A 291 -0.86 -13.14 5.49
CA GLN A 291 -0.73 -12.07 6.48
C GLN A 291 0.67 -12.13 7.10
N GLY A 292 1.22 -10.98 7.47
CA GLY A 292 2.54 -10.89 8.06
C GLY A 292 3.51 -10.09 7.19
N GLY A 293 4.76 -10.09 7.60
CA GLY A 293 5.84 -9.46 6.86
C GLY A 293 7.20 -9.94 7.36
N PHE A 294 8.24 -9.47 6.71
CA PHE A 294 9.61 -9.88 7.02
C PHE A 294 10.60 -8.74 6.81
N LEU A 295 11.72 -8.85 7.52
CA LEU A 295 12.95 -8.13 7.24
C LEU A 295 13.99 -9.14 6.77
N ALA A 296 14.63 -8.89 5.63
CA ALA A 296 15.80 -9.65 5.16
C ALA A 296 17.05 -8.75 5.22
N GLY A 297 18.19 -9.32 5.62
CA GLY A 297 19.46 -8.61 5.74
C GLY A 297 20.57 -9.49 6.30
N SER A 298 21.63 -8.87 6.84
CA SER A 298 22.75 -9.60 7.44
C SER A 298 22.33 -10.34 8.73
N GLN A 299 23.00 -11.45 9.03
CA GLN A 299 22.76 -12.22 10.25
C GLN A 299 22.94 -11.36 11.52
N GLN A 300 23.92 -10.45 11.51
CA GLN A 300 24.16 -9.54 12.63
C GLN A 300 22.98 -8.59 12.86
N LEU A 301 22.43 -8.02 11.78
CA LEU A 301 21.25 -7.17 11.84
C LEU A 301 20.04 -7.91 12.41
N ILE A 302 19.79 -9.12 11.91
CA ILE A 302 18.67 -9.96 12.35
C ILE A 302 18.83 -10.35 13.83
N ASN A 303 20.02 -10.74 14.26
CA ASN A 303 20.31 -11.06 15.66
C ASN A 303 20.04 -9.86 16.58
N TYR A 304 20.47 -8.66 16.19
CA TYR A 304 20.20 -7.45 16.95
C TYR A 304 18.70 -7.17 17.05
N LEU A 305 18.00 -7.17 15.94
CA LEU A 305 16.56 -6.84 15.89
C LEU A 305 15.65 -7.89 16.54
N ARG A 306 16.10 -9.13 16.71
CA ARG A 306 15.40 -10.12 17.55
C ARG A 306 15.14 -9.59 18.97
N GLY A 307 16.11 -8.85 19.53
CA GLY A 307 16.00 -8.30 20.89
C GLY A 307 15.44 -6.89 20.98
N PHE A 308 15.56 -6.09 19.91
CA PHE A 308 15.23 -4.66 19.94
C PHE A 308 13.97 -4.26 19.16
N SER A 309 13.41 -5.15 18.33
CA SER A 309 12.20 -4.88 17.60
C SER A 309 10.95 -5.13 18.46
N ARG A 310 10.47 -4.06 19.13
CA ARG A 310 9.39 -4.14 20.13
C ARG A 310 8.07 -4.66 19.54
N SER A 311 7.73 -4.28 18.30
CA SER A 311 6.49 -4.71 17.63
C SER A 311 6.45 -6.22 17.38
N ARG A 312 7.61 -6.88 17.28
CA ARG A 312 7.74 -8.34 17.21
C ARG A 312 7.84 -8.95 18.60
N PHE A 313 8.67 -8.37 19.46
CA PHE A 313 8.98 -8.90 20.79
C PHE A 313 7.73 -9.01 21.68
N PHE A 314 6.86 -8.00 21.63
CA PHE A 314 5.65 -7.89 22.44
C PHE A 314 4.37 -8.28 21.68
N SER A 315 4.49 -9.05 20.60
CA SER A 315 3.37 -9.65 19.85
C SER A 315 3.44 -11.17 19.90
N CYS A 316 2.33 -11.84 19.63
CA CYS A 316 2.36 -13.27 19.32
C CYS A 316 3.10 -13.56 18.03
N GLY A 317 3.67 -14.76 17.90
CA GLY A 317 4.22 -15.27 16.64
C GLY A 317 3.17 -15.30 15.53
N LEU A 318 3.63 -15.30 14.28
CA LEU A 318 2.75 -15.49 13.13
C LEU A 318 1.95 -16.79 13.29
N SER A 319 0.70 -16.81 12.87
CA SER A 319 -0.10 -18.05 12.93
C SER A 319 0.56 -19.16 12.09
N PRO A 320 0.75 -20.37 12.61
CA PRO A 320 1.31 -21.47 11.82
C PRO A 320 0.45 -21.86 10.62
N VAL A 321 -0.86 -21.65 10.71
CA VAL A 321 -1.81 -21.84 9.61
C VAL A 321 -1.54 -20.86 8.48
N VAL A 322 -1.36 -19.58 8.82
CA VAL A 322 -0.98 -18.54 7.85
C VAL A 322 0.42 -18.80 7.29
N THR A 323 1.35 -19.24 8.13
CA THR A 323 2.72 -19.58 7.73
C THR A 323 2.75 -20.69 6.68
N ALA A 324 1.95 -21.75 6.86
CA ALA A 324 1.83 -22.84 5.88
C ALA A 324 1.27 -22.35 4.53
N GLY A 325 0.25 -21.48 4.58
CA GLY A 325 -0.28 -20.87 3.36
C GLY A 325 0.76 -20.03 2.61
N ILE A 326 1.59 -19.28 3.35
CA ILE A 326 2.68 -18.47 2.77
C ILE A 326 3.77 -19.36 2.16
N LEU A 327 4.17 -20.44 2.84
CA LEU A 327 5.14 -21.40 2.33
C LEU A 327 4.67 -22.05 1.03
N LYS A 328 3.41 -22.47 0.96
CA LYS A 328 2.83 -23.04 -0.27
C LYS A 328 2.70 -21.99 -1.38
N ALA A 329 2.32 -20.76 -1.04
CA ALA A 329 2.27 -19.68 -2.03
C ALA A 329 3.67 -19.31 -2.57
N LEU A 330 4.71 -19.37 -1.73
CA LEU A 330 6.11 -19.18 -2.16
C LEU A 330 6.57 -20.32 -3.09
N GLU A 331 6.24 -21.57 -2.76
CA GLU A 331 6.52 -22.73 -3.61
C GLU A 331 5.87 -22.57 -4.99
N LEU A 332 4.57 -22.28 -5.04
CA LEU A 332 3.85 -22.04 -6.30
C LEU A 332 4.44 -20.86 -7.10
N PHE A 333 4.86 -19.80 -6.43
CA PHE A 333 5.54 -18.69 -7.07
C PHE A 333 6.85 -19.11 -7.75
N GLU A 334 7.64 -19.96 -7.10
CA GLU A 334 8.91 -20.49 -7.63
C GLU A 334 8.68 -21.47 -8.80
N GLU A 335 7.65 -22.29 -8.70
CA GLU A 335 7.30 -23.31 -9.72
C GLU A 335 6.58 -22.73 -10.94
N GLU A 336 5.85 -21.62 -10.79
CA GLU A 336 4.99 -21.02 -11.83
C GLU A 336 5.48 -19.63 -12.27
N PRO A 337 6.59 -19.49 -13.01
CA PRO A 337 7.10 -18.19 -13.47
C PRO A 337 6.10 -17.45 -14.38
N GLU A 338 5.12 -18.16 -14.94
CA GLU A 338 4.06 -17.59 -15.76
C GLU A 338 3.14 -16.65 -14.96
N LEU A 339 3.04 -16.79 -13.64
CA LEU A 339 2.27 -15.87 -12.81
C LEU A 339 2.77 -14.42 -12.97
N ARG A 340 4.08 -14.19 -12.91
CA ARG A 340 4.65 -12.85 -13.10
C ARG A 340 4.54 -12.35 -14.55
N LYS A 341 4.79 -13.22 -15.52
CA LYS A 341 4.63 -12.88 -16.95
C LYS A 341 3.19 -12.49 -17.24
N GLY A 342 2.24 -13.27 -16.74
CA GLY A 342 0.81 -12.98 -16.85
C GLY A 342 0.44 -11.63 -16.22
N LEU A 343 0.97 -11.35 -15.02
CA LEU A 343 0.75 -10.07 -14.36
C LEU A 343 1.22 -8.89 -15.23
N TRP A 344 2.46 -8.91 -15.72
CA TRP A 344 2.99 -7.83 -16.54
C TRP A 344 2.23 -7.69 -17.87
N SER A 345 1.88 -8.80 -18.52
CA SER A 345 1.03 -8.78 -19.71
C SER A 345 -0.32 -8.12 -19.44
N ASN A 346 -0.92 -8.38 -18.27
CA ASN A 346 -2.19 -7.79 -17.88
C ASN A 346 -2.05 -6.29 -17.54
N VAL A 347 -0.97 -5.89 -16.89
CA VAL A 347 -0.65 -4.47 -16.60
C VAL A 347 -0.51 -3.68 -17.90
N ASP A 348 0.32 -4.15 -18.83
CA ASP A 348 0.55 -3.49 -20.11
C ASP A 348 -0.74 -3.34 -20.92
N PHE A 349 -1.53 -4.41 -20.97
CA PHE A 349 -2.82 -4.39 -21.67
C PHE A 349 -3.77 -3.37 -21.04
N MET A 350 -3.97 -3.42 -19.72
CA MET A 350 -4.92 -2.54 -19.06
C MET A 350 -4.52 -1.08 -19.16
N GLN A 351 -3.25 -0.76 -18.91
CA GLN A 351 -2.74 0.60 -19.04
C GLN A 351 -2.91 1.14 -20.46
N LYS A 352 -2.57 0.32 -21.48
CA LYS A 352 -2.72 0.69 -22.88
C LYS A 352 -4.18 0.95 -23.23
N THR A 353 -5.07 0.02 -22.91
CA THR A 353 -6.51 0.11 -23.22
C THR A 353 -7.16 1.32 -22.58
N LEU A 354 -6.87 1.58 -21.30
CA LEU A 354 -7.40 2.76 -20.60
C LEU A 354 -6.89 4.07 -21.21
N ARG A 355 -5.59 4.16 -21.58
CA ARG A 355 -5.04 5.35 -22.23
C ARG A 355 -5.63 5.57 -23.60
N GLU A 356 -5.81 4.51 -24.39
CA GLU A 356 -6.46 4.58 -25.71
C GLU A 356 -7.94 5.02 -25.60
N ALA A 357 -8.62 4.68 -24.52
CA ALA A 357 -9.98 5.15 -24.23
C ALA A 357 -10.03 6.59 -23.66
N GLY A 358 -8.88 7.27 -23.51
CA GLY A 358 -8.81 8.63 -22.97
C GLY A 358 -8.96 8.73 -21.46
N VAL A 359 -8.89 7.61 -20.74
CA VAL A 359 -8.93 7.59 -19.26
C VAL A 359 -7.64 8.20 -18.72
N PRO A 360 -7.70 9.13 -17.74
CA PRO A 360 -6.52 9.78 -17.18
C PRO A 360 -5.75 8.85 -16.23
N VAL A 361 -5.04 7.89 -16.80
CA VAL A 361 -4.13 6.98 -16.08
C VAL A 361 -2.88 7.74 -15.66
N GLY A 362 -2.48 7.59 -14.40
CA GLY A 362 -1.22 8.14 -13.89
C GLY A 362 0.03 7.52 -14.53
N GLN A 363 1.18 8.07 -14.19
CA GLN A 363 2.48 7.54 -14.67
C GLN A 363 2.93 6.36 -13.79
N SER A 364 2.15 5.29 -13.82
CA SER A 364 2.52 4.06 -13.11
C SER A 364 3.45 3.21 -13.95
N GLU A 365 4.42 2.62 -13.28
CA GLU A 365 5.37 1.63 -13.81
C GLU A 365 5.10 0.23 -13.25
N SER A 366 3.99 0.05 -12.50
CA SER A 366 3.71 -1.16 -11.74
C SER A 366 2.30 -1.71 -11.95
N GLN A 367 1.98 -2.78 -11.23
CA GLN A 367 0.65 -3.38 -11.17
C GLN A 367 -0.39 -2.52 -10.41
N VAL A 368 0.04 -1.43 -9.81
CA VAL A 368 -0.83 -0.42 -9.20
C VAL A 368 -1.10 0.67 -10.22
N VAL A 369 -2.30 0.72 -10.77
CA VAL A 369 -2.66 1.66 -11.84
C VAL A 369 -3.64 2.72 -11.32
N PRO A 370 -3.19 3.97 -11.07
CA PRO A 370 -4.07 5.03 -10.61
C PRO A 370 -4.87 5.63 -11.76
N ILE A 371 -6.18 5.81 -11.55
CA ILE A 371 -7.07 6.59 -12.40
C ILE A 371 -7.32 7.94 -11.71
N LEU A 372 -6.82 9.00 -12.30
CA LEU A 372 -6.82 10.34 -11.69
C LEU A 372 -8.20 11.01 -11.86
N ILE A 373 -8.91 11.22 -10.76
CA ILE A 373 -10.19 11.93 -10.75
C ILE A 373 -9.97 13.42 -10.50
N GLN A 374 -9.08 13.76 -9.56
CA GLN A 374 -8.70 15.14 -9.20
C GLN A 374 -9.88 16.02 -8.79
N ASP A 375 -10.94 15.39 -8.32
CA ASP A 375 -12.17 16.02 -7.84
C ASP A 375 -12.65 15.27 -6.60
N ASP A 376 -12.31 15.80 -5.43
CA ASP A 376 -12.54 15.16 -4.14
C ASP A 376 -14.04 15.03 -3.80
N ALA A 377 -14.90 15.82 -4.45
CA ALA A 377 -16.35 15.71 -4.31
C ALA A 377 -16.95 14.60 -5.16
N ARG A 378 -16.50 14.49 -6.41
CA ARG A 378 -17.09 13.57 -7.39
C ARG A 378 -16.59 12.13 -7.24
N ILE A 379 -15.45 11.91 -6.57
CA ILE A 379 -14.87 10.57 -6.49
C ILE A 379 -15.85 9.54 -5.91
N PHE A 380 -16.69 9.94 -4.96
CA PHE A 380 -17.67 9.04 -4.36
C PHE A 380 -18.84 8.75 -5.28
N GLU A 381 -19.35 9.76 -6.01
CA GLU A 381 -20.39 9.57 -7.02
C GLU A 381 -19.93 8.63 -8.13
N VAL A 382 -18.73 8.87 -8.64
CA VAL A 382 -18.11 8.01 -9.66
C VAL A 382 -17.87 6.59 -9.11
N GLY A 383 -17.45 6.47 -7.85
CA GLY A 383 -17.23 5.19 -7.18
C GLY A 383 -18.51 4.39 -7.01
N GLU A 384 -19.60 5.04 -6.62
CA GLU A 384 -20.92 4.39 -6.51
C GLU A 384 -21.43 3.94 -7.88
N ASP A 385 -21.24 4.75 -8.92
CA ASP A 385 -21.62 4.39 -10.28
C ASP A 385 -20.79 3.21 -10.82
N LEU A 386 -19.48 3.19 -10.60
CA LEU A 386 -18.62 2.05 -10.93
C LEU A 386 -19.06 0.78 -10.22
N LEU A 387 -19.37 0.87 -8.92
CA LEU A 387 -19.89 -0.25 -8.13
C LEU A 387 -21.22 -0.79 -8.73
N ASN A 388 -22.12 0.12 -9.10
CA ASN A 388 -23.41 -0.24 -9.72
C ASN A 388 -23.28 -0.83 -11.13
N GLN A 389 -22.19 -0.50 -11.84
CA GLN A 389 -21.88 -1.03 -13.17
C GLN A 389 -21.02 -2.30 -13.14
N GLY A 390 -20.75 -2.88 -11.98
CA GLY A 390 -20.04 -4.15 -11.86
C GLY A 390 -18.53 -4.05 -11.59
N ILE A 391 -18.01 -2.88 -11.19
CA ILE A 391 -16.60 -2.69 -10.87
C ILE A 391 -16.42 -2.38 -9.39
N TYR A 392 -15.60 -3.18 -8.68
CA TYR A 392 -15.21 -2.90 -7.31
C TYR A 392 -13.84 -2.25 -7.25
N LEU A 393 -13.83 -0.97 -6.90
CA LEU A 393 -12.66 -0.11 -6.71
C LEU A 393 -12.77 0.68 -5.42
N ASN A 394 -11.63 1.02 -4.83
CA ASN A 394 -11.61 1.90 -3.68
C ASN A 394 -11.27 3.34 -4.10
N PRO A 395 -12.09 4.33 -3.70
CA PRO A 395 -11.71 5.74 -3.84
C PRO A 395 -10.52 6.03 -2.92
N VAL A 396 -9.62 6.89 -3.37
CA VAL A 396 -8.47 7.36 -2.59
C VAL A 396 -8.46 8.88 -2.63
N GLN A 397 -8.53 9.49 -1.44
CA GLN A 397 -8.52 10.95 -1.28
C GLN A 397 -7.64 11.36 -0.09
N TYR A 398 -7.57 12.65 0.18
CA TYR A 398 -6.89 13.16 1.36
C TYR A 398 -7.41 12.48 2.65
N PRO A 399 -6.54 12.10 3.61
CA PRO A 399 -5.10 12.41 3.67
C PRO A 399 -4.17 11.40 2.97
N ALA A 400 -4.69 10.33 2.39
CA ALA A 400 -3.86 9.30 1.72
C ALA A 400 -3.15 9.82 0.47
N VAL A 401 -3.71 10.84 -0.18
CA VAL A 401 -3.12 11.61 -1.27
C VAL A 401 -3.34 13.11 -1.03
N PRO A 402 -2.54 14.00 -1.63
CA PRO A 402 -2.77 15.45 -1.48
C PRO A 402 -4.18 15.86 -1.94
N LYS A 403 -4.71 16.95 -1.36
CA LYS A 403 -6.00 17.54 -1.79
C LYS A 403 -6.01 17.80 -3.30
N HIS A 404 -7.15 17.59 -3.93
CA HIS A 404 -7.35 17.66 -5.38
C HIS A 404 -6.50 16.68 -6.21
N LYS A 405 -6.01 15.61 -5.57
CA LYS A 405 -5.28 14.49 -6.20
C LYS A 405 -6.00 13.16 -6.01
N SER A 406 -7.33 13.24 -5.73
CA SER A 406 -8.15 12.04 -5.58
C SER A 406 -8.10 11.14 -6.82
N ARG A 407 -8.14 9.85 -6.60
CA ARG A 407 -7.98 8.82 -7.63
C ARG A 407 -8.66 7.52 -7.23
N PHE A 408 -8.97 6.69 -8.20
CA PHE A 408 -9.15 5.26 -7.96
C PHE A 408 -7.83 4.54 -8.15
N ARG A 409 -7.61 3.49 -7.37
CA ARG A 409 -6.42 2.66 -7.50
C ARG A 409 -6.82 1.27 -7.97
N LEU A 410 -6.46 0.93 -9.21
CA LEU A 410 -6.61 -0.41 -9.71
C LEU A 410 -5.41 -1.25 -9.30
N SER A 411 -5.68 -2.40 -8.72
CA SER A 411 -4.70 -3.45 -8.46
C SER A 411 -4.88 -4.54 -9.52
N ILE A 412 -3.95 -4.62 -10.44
CA ILE A 412 -3.98 -5.66 -11.49
C ILE A 412 -3.47 -6.98 -10.91
N SER A 413 -4.13 -8.08 -11.29
CA SER A 413 -3.74 -9.43 -10.89
C SER A 413 -3.39 -10.28 -12.13
N SER A 414 -2.46 -11.22 -11.95
CA SER A 414 -2.18 -12.25 -12.96
C SER A 414 -3.39 -13.13 -13.24
N ALA A 415 -4.29 -13.24 -12.26
CA ALA A 415 -5.50 -14.06 -12.37
C ALA A 415 -6.61 -13.41 -13.22
N HIS A 416 -6.55 -12.09 -13.50
CA HIS A 416 -7.50 -11.46 -14.41
C HIS A 416 -7.35 -12.03 -15.82
N SER A 417 -8.45 -12.48 -16.39
CA SER A 417 -8.51 -12.87 -17.80
C SER A 417 -8.49 -11.63 -18.71
N ARG A 418 -8.07 -11.81 -19.94
CA ARG A 418 -8.08 -10.73 -20.96
C ARG A 418 -9.48 -10.18 -21.21
N GLN A 419 -10.50 -11.07 -21.13
CA GLN A 419 -11.89 -10.67 -21.28
C GLN A 419 -12.35 -9.76 -20.13
N GLU A 420 -12.02 -10.13 -18.87
CA GLU A 420 -12.33 -9.31 -17.69
C GLU A 420 -11.68 -7.94 -17.74
N LEU A 421 -10.42 -7.87 -18.20
CA LEU A 421 -9.72 -6.60 -18.34
C LEU A 421 -10.35 -5.72 -19.44
N SER A 422 -10.80 -6.31 -20.57
CA SER A 422 -11.52 -5.57 -21.62
C SER A 422 -12.86 -5.04 -21.12
N GLU A 423 -13.65 -5.90 -20.48
CA GLU A 423 -14.94 -5.54 -19.86
C GLU A 423 -14.77 -4.40 -18.86
N ALA A 424 -13.78 -4.51 -17.97
CA ALA A 424 -13.49 -3.46 -17.00
C ALA A 424 -13.11 -2.13 -17.65
N ALA A 425 -12.25 -2.16 -18.67
CA ALA A 425 -11.82 -0.94 -19.36
C ALA A 425 -12.98 -0.23 -20.07
N GLU A 426 -13.89 -0.99 -20.68
CA GLU A 426 -15.12 -0.46 -21.31
C GLU A 426 -16.05 0.19 -20.27
N ILE A 427 -16.31 -0.49 -19.16
CA ILE A 427 -17.16 0.04 -18.09
C ILE A 427 -16.53 1.31 -17.49
N ILE A 428 -15.24 1.26 -17.12
CA ILE A 428 -14.54 2.38 -16.52
C ILE A 428 -14.56 3.58 -17.47
N SER A 429 -14.21 3.41 -18.74
CA SER A 429 -14.19 4.50 -19.70
C SER A 429 -15.59 5.10 -19.92
N SER A 430 -16.63 4.26 -20.04
CA SER A 430 -18.00 4.70 -20.19
C SER A 430 -18.50 5.52 -18.99
N VAL A 431 -18.22 5.04 -17.77
CA VAL A 431 -18.56 5.78 -16.55
C VAL A 431 -17.84 7.13 -16.53
N LEU A 432 -16.52 7.16 -16.72
CA LEU A 432 -15.74 8.39 -16.65
C LEU A 432 -16.10 9.41 -17.74
N GLN A 433 -16.52 8.94 -18.92
CA GLN A 433 -17.03 9.80 -19.99
C GLN A 433 -18.31 10.53 -19.58
N ARG A 434 -19.25 9.85 -18.89
CA ARG A 434 -20.48 10.48 -18.38
C ARG A 434 -20.19 11.64 -17.41
N TYR A 435 -19.09 11.54 -16.67
CA TYR A 435 -18.63 12.59 -15.74
C TYR A 435 -17.71 13.63 -16.39
N GLY A 436 -17.43 13.52 -17.71
CA GLY A 436 -16.54 14.43 -18.43
C GLY A 436 -15.07 14.38 -17.96
N ILE A 437 -14.64 13.23 -17.42
CA ILE A 437 -13.28 13.03 -16.87
C ILE A 437 -12.32 12.53 -17.95
N CYS A 438 -12.78 11.79 -18.96
CA CYS A 438 -11.95 11.33 -20.06
C CYS A 438 -11.45 12.50 -20.92
N GLN A 439 -10.18 12.44 -21.34
CA GLN A 439 -9.60 13.45 -22.24
C GLN A 439 -10.07 13.19 -23.68
N ASN A 440 -10.59 14.23 -24.35
CA ASN A 440 -10.92 14.14 -25.77
C ASN A 440 -9.65 13.92 -26.60
N GLN A 441 -9.51 12.78 -27.27
CA GLN A 441 -8.37 12.49 -28.15
C GLN A 441 -8.19 13.49 -29.31
N GLN A 442 -9.20 14.31 -29.64
CA GLN A 442 -9.14 15.29 -30.73
C GLN A 442 -8.31 16.54 -30.40
N ALA A 443 -8.02 16.83 -29.13
CA ALA A 443 -7.27 18.04 -28.76
C ALA A 443 -5.72 17.89 -28.94
N ASN A 444 -5.21 16.66 -28.97
CA ASN A 444 -3.75 16.41 -29.05
C ASN A 444 -3.20 16.35 -30.50
N THR A 445 -4.06 16.33 -31.52
CA THR A 445 -3.61 16.34 -32.92
C THR A 445 -3.33 17.75 -33.43
N SER A 446 -3.84 18.79 -32.75
CA SER A 446 -3.65 20.20 -33.14
C SER A 446 -2.36 20.82 -32.57
N LEU A 447 -1.78 20.25 -31.51
CA LEU A 447 -0.54 20.78 -30.89
C LEU A 447 0.76 20.20 -31.48
N LYS A 448 0.67 19.22 -32.38
CA LYS A 448 1.83 18.68 -33.12
C LYS A 448 2.00 19.24 -34.54
N LYS A 449 1.23 20.26 -34.93
CA LYS A 449 1.30 20.92 -36.21
C LYS A 449 1.47 22.45 -36.09
N GLY A 450 2.15 22.90 -35.04
CA GLY A 450 2.56 24.29 -34.92
C GLY A 450 4.07 24.39 -34.69
#